data_17b69d4aa5aa93581b2c255c73e38dce
#
_entry.id   17b69d4aa5aa93581b2c255c73e38dce
#
_cell.length_a   1.000
_cell.length_b   1.000
_cell.length_c   1.000
_cell.angle_alpha   90.00
_cell.angle_beta   90.00
_cell.angle_gamma   90.00
#
_symmetry.space_group_name_H-M   'P 1'
#
loop_
_entity.id
_entity.type
_entity.pdbx_description
1 polymer ?
#
loop_
_entity_poly.entity_id
_entity_poly.type
_entity_poly.pdbx_seq_one_letter_code
_entity_poly.pdbx_strand_id
1 'polypeptide(L)' 'MGMIRTDDGRVIVAIPSMRKIGENKWAVYFMEDNQLYTAIYYTEEKARHRYEKELEKCTR' A
#
# COMPACT_ATOMS: atom_id res chain seq x y z
N MET A 1 -5.00 -12.20 2.40
CA MET A 1 -5.33 -10.88 2.93
C MET A 1 -4.88 -10.79 4.38
N GLY A 2 -4.10 -9.80 4.69
CA GLY A 2 -3.61 -9.61 6.04
C GLY A 2 -4.50 -8.67 6.85
N MET A 3 -4.64 -8.95 8.12
CA MET A 3 -5.36 -8.09 9.04
C MET A 3 -4.44 -7.69 10.18
N ILE A 4 -4.49 -6.44 10.57
CA ILE A 4 -3.72 -5.91 11.68
C ILE A 4 -4.69 -5.45 12.75
N ARG A 5 -4.42 -5.84 13.98
CA ARG A 5 -5.19 -5.35 15.12
C ARG A 5 -4.38 -4.25 15.79
N THR A 6 -4.96 -3.09 15.93
CA THR A 6 -4.31 -1.97 16.60
C THR A 6 -4.46 -2.11 18.11
N ASP A 7 -3.73 -1.28 18.87
CA ASP A 7 -3.75 -1.33 20.33
C ASP A 7 -5.11 -1.04 20.93
N ASP A 8 -5.95 -0.30 20.19
CA ASP A 8 -7.31 0.00 20.65
C ASP A 8 -8.33 -1.05 20.24
N GLY A 9 -7.87 -2.17 19.70
CA GLY A 9 -8.73 -3.30 19.37
C GLY A 9 -9.35 -3.24 17.98
N ARG A 10 -9.06 -2.21 17.20
CA ARG A 10 -9.59 -2.12 15.85
C ARG A 10 -8.82 -3.06 14.93
N VAL A 11 -9.54 -3.64 13.98
CA VAL A 11 -8.95 -4.51 12.96
C VAL A 11 -8.79 -3.70 11.67
N ILE A 12 -7.57 -3.64 11.18
CA ILE A 12 -7.26 -2.94 9.95
C ILE A 12 -6.95 -3.97 8.89
N VAL A 13 -7.67 -3.92 7.77
CA VAL A 13 -7.39 -4.79 6.64
C VAL A 13 -6.21 -4.20 5.87
N ALA A 14 -5.15 -5.01 5.72
CA ALA A 14 -3.93 -4.55 5.05
C ALA A 14 -4.10 -4.69 3.54
N ILE A 15 -4.71 -3.69 2.91
CA ILE A 15 -4.90 -3.64 1.47
C ILE A 15 -3.95 -2.59 0.90
N PRO A 16 -3.22 -2.90 -0.17
CA PRO A 16 -2.40 -1.88 -0.82
C PRO A 16 -3.24 -0.69 -1.26
N SER A 17 -2.68 0.49 -1.16
CA SER A 17 -3.35 1.70 -1.60
C SER A 17 -2.35 2.61 -2.28
N MET A 18 -2.87 3.50 -3.14
CA MET A 18 -2.06 4.47 -3.85
C MET A 18 -2.67 5.84 -3.63
N ARG A 19 -1.84 6.83 -3.37
CA ARG A 19 -2.32 8.18 -3.10
C ARG A 19 -1.35 9.19 -3.71
N LYS A 20 -1.92 10.25 -4.30
CA LYS A 20 -1.12 11.37 -4.76
C LYS A 20 -0.84 12.28 -3.58
N ILE A 21 0.42 12.47 -3.26
CA ILE A 21 0.85 13.24 -2.09
C ILE A 21 1.51 14.57 -2.46
N GLY A 22 1.68 14.84 -3.73
CA GLY A 22 2.27 16.07 -4.22
C GLY A 22 2.00 16.24 -5.69
N GLU A 23 2.49 17.32 -6.27
CA GLU A 23 2.23 17.65 -7.67
C GLU A 23 2.71 16.57 -8.64
N ASN A 24 3.91 16.06 -8.40
CA ASN A 24 4.47 14.95 -9.18
C ASN A 24 4.97 13.87 -8.25
N LYS A 25 4.17 13.53 -7.26
CA LYS A 25 4.60 12.60 -6.24
C LYS A 25 3.45 11.70 -5.80
N TRP A 26 3.68 10.41 -5.80
CA TRP A 26 2.69 9.41 -5.42
C TRP A 26 3.27 8.47 -4.38
N ALA A 27 2.43 8.04 -3.45
CA ALA A 27 2.82 7.06 -2.44
C ALA A 27 2.02 5.80 -2.64
N VAL A 28 2.69 4.66 -2.56
CA VAL A 28 2.05 3.35 -2.59
C VAL A 28 2.29 2.72 -1.22
N TYR A 29 1.21 2.38 -0.54
CA TYR A 29 1.26 1.77 0.79
C TYR A 29 0.95 0.29 0.67
N PHE A 30 1.77 -0.54 1.30
CA PHE A 30 1.57 -1.98 1.25
C PHE A 30 2.13 -2.63 2.50
N MET A 31 1.68 -3.86 2.75
CA MET A 31 2.16 -4.65 3.88
C MET A 31 3.04 -5.79 3.39
N GLU A 32 4.13 -6.02 4.11
CA GLU A 32 4.99 -7.16 3.85
C GLU A 32 5.60 -7.60 5.17
N ASP A 33 5.52 -8.89 5.46
CA ASP A 33 6.03 -9.49 6.71
C ASP A 33 5.47 -8.80 7.95
N ASN A 34 4.17 -8.47 7.91
CA ASN A 34 3.47 -7.79 9.00
C ASN A 34 3.99 -6.38 9.29
N GLN A 35 4.65 -5.77 8.33
CA GLN A 35 5.11 -4.39 8.43
C GLN A 35 4.53 -3.55 7.32
N LEU A 36 4.23 -2.31 7.64
CA LEU A 36 3.69 -1.36 6.66
C LEU A 36 4.85 -0.64 5.98
N TYR A 37 4.84 -0.65 4.67
CA TYR A 37 5.84 0.04 3.86
C TYR A 37 5.20 1.11 3.01
N THR A 38 6.00 2.12 2.68
CA THR A 38 5.59 3.19 1.78
C THR A 38 6.64 3.33 0.69
N ALA A 39 6.21 3.22 -0.56
CA ALA A 39 7.09 3.43 -1.71
C ALA A 39 6.68 4.74 -2.39
N ILE A 40 7.66 5.58 -2.67
CA ILE A 40 7.44 6.88 -3.28
C ILE A 40 7.86 6.85 -4.73
N TYR A 41 7.00 7.36 -5.60
CA TYR A 41 7.26 7.45 -7.04
C TYR A 41 6.95 8.84 -7.53
N TYR A 42 7.60 9.23 -8.61
CA TYR A 42 7.47 10.57 -9.16
C TYR A 42 6.70 10.60 -10.47
N THR A 43 6.18 9.46 -10.88
CA THR A 43 5.25 9.36 -12.01
C THR A 43 4.09 8.48 -11.62
N GLU A 44 2.91 8.81 -12.11
CA GLU A 44 1.71 8.03 -11.84
C GLU A 44 1.84 6.61 -12.38
N GLU A 45 2.44 6.49 -13.56
CA GLU A 45 2.60 5.19 -14.20
C GLU A 45 3.41 4.21 -13.33
N LYS A 46 4.51 4.68 -12.78
CA LYS A 46 5.35 3.84 -11.92
C LYS A 46 4.65 3.47 -10.62
N ALA A 47 3.95 4.41 -10.03
CA ALA A 47 3.21 4.17 -8.82
C ALA A 47 2.08 3.15 -9.04
N ARG A 48 1.35 3.30 -10.14
CA ARG A 48 0.28 2.38 -10.49
C ARG A 48 0.81 0.97 -10.73
N HIS A 49 1.94 0.86 -11.40
CA HIS A 49 2.56 -0.44 -11.66
C HIS A 49 2.89 -1.16 -10.36
N ARG A 50 3.45 -0.46 -9.39
CA ARG A 50 3.74 -1.04 -8.08
C ARG A 50 2.47 -1.41 -7.34
N TYR A 51 1.49 -0.52 -7.38
CA TYR A 51 0.20 -0.75 -6.73
C TYR A 51 -0.47 -2.01 -7.27
N GLU A 52 -0.51 -2.17 -8.58
CA GLU A 52 -1.09 -3.35 -9.21
C GLU A 52 -0.35 -4.62 -8.83
N LYS A 53 0.97 -4.55 -8.75
CA LYS A 53 1.78 -5.68 -8.32
C LYS A 53 1.45 -6.12 -6.90
N GLU A 54 1.29 -5.16 -6.00
CA GLU A 54 0.96 -5.47 -4.61
C GLU A 54 -0.46 -5.99 -4.47
N LEU A 55 -1.40 -5.47 -5.27
CA LEU A 55 -2.76 -6.00 -5.29
C LEU A 55 -2.78 -7.45 -5.75
N GLU A 56 -1.99 -7.78 -6.75
CA GLU A 56 -1.90 -9.14 -7.26
C GLU A 56 -1.43 -10.11 -6.18
N LYS A 57 -0.47 -9.70 -5.39
CA LYS A 57 0.01 -10.51 -4.28
C LYS A 57 -1.07 -10.72 -3.21
N CYS A 58 -1.89 -9.71 -2.97
CA CYS A 58 -2.92 -9.77 -1.95
C CYS A 58 -4.13 -10.62 -2.35
N THR A 59 -4.36 -10.81 -3.64
CA THR A 59 -5.52 -11.55 -4.12
C THR A 59 -5.28 -13.05 -4.26
N ARG A 60 -4.13 -13.53 -3.89
CA ARG A 60 -3.84 -14.96 -3.92
C ARG A 60 -4.28 -15.68 -2.67
#